data_b50ad153015c4fae7d64841183f59b1e
#
_entry.id   b50ad153015c4fae7d64841183f59b1e
#
_cell.length_a   1.000
_cell.length_b   1.000
_cell.length_c   1.000
_cell.angle_alpha   90.00
_cell.angle_beta   90.00
_cell.angle_gamma   90.00
#
_symmetry.space_group_name_H-M   'P 1'
#
loop_
_entity.id
_entity.type
_entity.pdbx_description
1 polymer ?
#
loop_
_entity_poly.entity_id
_entity_poly.type
_entity_poly.pdbx_seq_one_letter_code
_entity_poly.pdbx_strand_id
1 'polypeptide(L)'
;MILRANALLFDNDGVLVDSHAAVDKAWGILGEEFGLEGFSISNHYGTRAQDLVLKLVGEEKFEAANNRINELEQSSADETNPLPGAHELLHSLTAGIWTICTSANGNLGRARIKAAGLPLPEQFVSGDDVANGKPAPDPYLLGAKKLGFDAGDCIVFEDADAGVKAALAAGAAFVIGVSKRALETDADIVVEDLAGISFDGKQLVIPEAKILRR
;
A
#
# COMPACT_ATOMS: atom_id res chain seq x y z
N MET A 1 4.15 -18.86 -12.93
CA MET A 1 2.70 -18.97 -12.63
C MET A 1 1.94 -17.99 -13.48
N ILE A 2 0.68 -18.31 -13.87
CA ILE A 2 -0.18 -17.40 -14.64
C ILE A 2 -1.51 -17.26 -13.90
N LEU A 3 -1.92 -16.04 -13.62
CA LEU A 3 -3.21 -15.68 -13.03
C LEU A 3 -4.02 -14.82 -14.01
N ARG A 4 -5.36 -14.81 -13.87
CA ARG A 4 -6.23 -13.99 -14.72
C ARG A 4 -6.93 -12.91 -13.91
N ALA A 5 -6.92 -11.69 -14.45
CA ALA A 5 -7.64 -10.54 -13.92
C ALA A 5 -7.88 -9.51 -15.03
N ASN A 6 -8.74 -8.52 -14.74
CA ASN A 6 -8.99 -7.41 -15.65
C ASN A 6 -8.22 -6.14 -15.24
N ALA A 7 -7.82 -6.05 -13.96
CA ALA A 7 -7.07 -4.91 -13.46
C ALA A 7 -6.15 -5.29 -12.29
N LEU A 8 -5.18 -4.40 -12.00
CA LEU A 8 -4.25 -4.50 -10.89
C LEU A 8 -4.44 -3.33 -9.92
N LEU A 9 -4.53 -3.65 -8.63
CA LEU A 9 -4.61 -2.68 -7.55
C LEU A 9 -3.34 -2.82 -6.69
N PHE A 10 -2.59 -1.74 -6.53
CA PHE A 10 -1.34 -1.78 -5.78
C PHE A 10 -1.50 -1.01 -4.47
N ASP A 11 -1.03 -1.56 -3.35
CA ASP A 11 -0.60 -0.69 -2.28
C ASP A 11 0.64 0.11 -2.72
N ASN A 12 0.98 1.14 -1.96
CA ASN A 12 2.10 2.01 -2.25
C ASN A 12 3.35 1.60 -1.46
N ASP A 13 3.24 1.70 -0.15
CA ASP A 13 4.36 1.64 0.80
C ASP A 13 4.73 0.17 1.09
N GLY A 14 5.94 -0.24 0.75
CA GLY A 14 6.37 -1.64 0.86
C GLY A 14 6.01 -2.53 -0.33
N VAL A 15 5.25 -2.01 -1.29
CA VAL A 15 4.92 -2.68 -2.56
C VAL A 15 5.60 -2.01 -3.75
N LEU A 16 5.36 -0.73 -3.94
CA LEU A 16 5.93 0.07 -5.03
C LEU A 16 7.16 0.86 -4.60
N VAL A 17 7.14 1.35 -3.37
CA VAL A 17 8.17 2.24 -2.82
C VAL A 17 8.70 1.75 -1.47
N ASP A 18 9.99 1.98 -1.24
CA ASP A 18 10.67 1.71 0.03
C ASP A 18 10.58 2.94 0.95
N SER A 19 9.59 2.94 1.83
CA SER A 19 9.31 4.04 2.77
C SER A 19 9.40 3.62 4.24
N HIS A 20 9.55 2.32 4.54
CA HIS A 20 9.43 1.80 5.91
C HIS A 20 10.41 2.43 6.90
N ALA A 21 11.68 2.59 6.52
CA ALA A 21 12.67 3.19 7.42
C ALA A 21 12.33 4.65 7.79
N ALA A 22 11.79 5.41 6.82
CA ALA A 22 11.33 6.77 7.04
C ALA A 22 10.08 6.81 7.93
N VAL A 23 9.13 5.90 7.71
CA VAL A 23 7.93 5.72 8.55
C VAL A 23 8.32 5.36 9.97
N ASP A 24 9.20 4.37 10.18
CA ASP A 24 9.70 3.97 11.50
C ASP A 24 10.31 5.15 12.26
N LYS A 25 11.14 5.94 11.59
CA LYS A 25 11.77 7.14 12.16
C LYS A 25 10.72 8.19 12.54
N ALA A 26 9.76 8.48 11.65
CA ALA A 26 8.70 9.47 11.90
C ALA A 26 7.85 9.08 13.12
N TRP A 27 7.41 7.83 13.19
CA TRP A 27 6.62 7.31 14.30
C TRP A 27 7.42 7.17 15.59
N GLY A 28 8.74 6.90 15.53
CA GLY A 28 9.65 6.95 16.67
C GLY A 28 9.70 8.33 17.29
N ILE A 29 9.89 9.38 16.48
CA ILE A 29 9.87 10.79 16.93
C ILE A 29 8.51 11.14 17.55
N LEU A 30 7.40 10.80 16.88
CA LEU A 30 6.07 11.04 17.43
C LEU A 30 5.88 10.33 18.79
N GLY A 31 6.36 9.09 18.90
CA GLY A 31 6.32 8.31 20.13
C GLY A 31 7.03 8.99 21.30
N GLU A 32 8.21 9.54 21.06
CA GLU A 32 8.97 10.31 22.05
C GLU A 32 8.23 11.61 22.43
N GLU A 33 7.76 12.39 21.44
CA GLU A 33 7.09 13.68 21.67
C GLU A 33 5.75 13.54 22.40
N PHE A 34 5.01 12.43 22.19
CA PHE A 34 3.68 12.21 22.77
C PHE A 34 3.65 11.18 23.90
N GLY A 35 4.81 10.64 24.30
CA GLY A 35 4.92 9.69 25.42
C GLY A 35 4.28 8.33 25.15
N LEU A 36 4.44 7.79 23.94
CA LEU A 36 3.91 6.48 23.52
C LEU A 36 4.91 5.36 23.87
N GLU A 37 5.11 5.11 25.16
CA GLU A 37 6.09 4.12 25.62
C GLU A 37 5.81 2.72 25.08
N GLY A 38 6.84 2.07 24.52
CA GLY A 38 6.76 0.71 23.98
C GLY A 38 5.97 0.58 22.66
N PHE A 39 5.52 1.68 22.06
CA PHE A 39 4.86 1.66 20.76
C PHE A 39 5.86 1.36 19.63
N SER A 40 5.44 0.53 18.69
CA SER A 40 6.13 0.30 17.42
C SER A 40 5.13 0.29 16.28
N ILE A 41 5.41 1.07 15.25
CA ILE A 41 4.57 1.14 14.05
C ILE A 41 4.58 -0.18 13.25
N SER A 42 5.60 -1.02 13.41
CA SER A 42 5.75 -2.26 12.64
C SER A 42 4.54 -3.20 12.71
N ASN A 43 3.79 -3.18 13.80
CA ASN A 43 2.56 -3.97 13.96
C ASN A 43 1.32 -3.31 13.34
N HIS A 44 1.47 -2.12 12.77
CA HIS A 44 0.37 -1.29 12.28
C HIS A 44 0.59 -0.81 10.84
N TYR A 45 1.59 -1.35 10.13
CA TYR A 45 1.77 -1.04 8.72
C TYR A 45 0.50 -1.31 7.92
N GLY A 46 0.27 -0.50 6.89
CA GLY A 46 -0.90 -0.56 6.05
C GLY A 46 -2.15 0.12 6.64
N THR A 47 -2.14 0.58 7.91
CA THR A 47 -3.26 1.35 8.48
C THR A 47 -3.10 2.85 8.24
N ARG A 48 -4.21 3.62 8.27
CA ARG A 48 -4.13 5.07 8.15
C ARG A 48 -3.53 5.70 9.41
N ALA A 49 -2.62 6.65 9.23
CA ALA A 49 -2.00 7.36 10.34
C ALA A 49 -3.03 8.02 11.26
N GLN A 50 -4.05 8.69 10.72
CA GLN A 50 -5.09 9.35 11.50
C GLN A 50 -5.88 8.39 12.41
N ASP A 51 -6.20 7.18 11.93
CA ASP A 51 -6.95 6.19 12.74
C ASP A 51 -6.09 5.66 13.89
N LEU A 52 -4.80 5.47 13.62
CA LEU A 52 -3.85 4.99 14.61
C LEU A 52 -3.53 6.08 15.64
N VAL A 53 -3.30 7.31 15.22
CA VAL A 53 -3.08 8.46 16.12
C VAL A 53 -4.26 8.64 17.05
N LEU A 54 -5.50 8.66 16.53
CA LEU A 54 -6.69 8.81 17.36
C LEU A 54 -6.77 7.73 18.45
N LYS A 55 -6.45 6.49 18.09
CA LYS A 55 -6.43 5.36 19.03
C LYS A 55 -5.36 5.48 20.10
N LEU A 56 -4.18 6.04 19.76
CA LEU A 56 -3.03 6.12 20.66
C LEU A 56 -3.10 7.30 21.62
N VAL A 57 -3.53 8.47 21.15
CA VAL A 57 -3.46 9.71 21.95
C VAL A 57 -4.83 10.24 22.40
N GLY A 58 -5.94 9.68 21.86
CA GLY A 58 -7.31 10.13 22.14
C GLY A 58 -7.65 11.47 21.47
N GLU A 59 -8.92 11.89 21.60
CA GLU A 59 -9.47 13.06 20.92
C GLU A 59 -8.76 14.37 21.32
N GLU A 60 -8.38 14.50 22.60
CA GLU A 60 -7.78 15.73 23.14
C GLU A 60 -6.45 16.09 22.45
N LYS A 61 -5.61 15.10 22.15
CA LYS A 61 -4.31 15.30 21.52
C LYS A 61 -4.28 15.00 20.03
N PHE A 62 -5.41 14.52 19.48
CA PHE A 62 -5.48 14.01 18.11
C PHE A 62 -4.99 15.02 17.08
N GLU A 63 -5.51 16.23 17.09
CA GLU A 63 -5.17 17.24 16.06
C GLU A 63 -3.68 17.57 16.06
N ALA A 64 -3.08 17.77 17.23
CA ALA A 64 -1.65 18.06 17.35
C ALA A 64 -0.78 16.89 16.89
N ALA A 65 -1.09 15.68 17.33
CA ALA A 65 -0.32 14.49 16.96
C ALA A 65 -0.50 14.12 15.47
N ASN A 66 -1.71 14.26 14.92
CA ASN A 66 -1.98 13.97 13.52
C ASN A 66 -1.29 14.99 12.59
N ASN A 67 -1.29 16.26 12.93
CA ASN A 67 -0.53 17.26 12.17
C ASN A 67 0.97 16.95 12.23
N ARG A 68 1.46 16.57 13.42
CA ARG A 68 2.89 16.27 13.61
C ARG A 68 3.36 15.07 12.82
N ILE A 69 2.62 13.96 12.82
CA ILE A 69 3.01 12.78 12.02
C ILE A 69 2.97 13.09 10.52
N ASN A 70 1.97 13.84 10.04
CA ASN A 70 1.90 14.26 8.65
C ASN A 70 3.10 15.12 8.24
N GLU A 71 3.56 16.05 9.09
CA GLU A 71 4.78 16.83 8.86
C GLU A 71 6.02 15.94 8.77
N LEU A 72 6.19 15.03 9.73
CA LEU A 72 7.35 14.13 9.81
C LEU A 72 7.43 13.23 8.56
N GLU A 73 6.32 12.58 8.19
CA GLU A 73 6.30 11.72 7.02
C GLU A 73 6.45 12.50 5.71
N GLN A 74 5.85 13.69 5.60
CA GLN A 74 6.00 14.54 4.41
C GLN A 74 7.42 15.03 4.24
N SER A 75 8.13 15.34 5.32
CA SER A 75 9.52 15.82 5.27
C SER A 75 10.52 14.80 4.74
N SER A 76 10.19 13.51 4.80
CA SER A 76 11.03 12.40 4.32
C SER A 76 10.54 11.80 2.99
N ALA A 77 9.47 12.34 2.40
CA ALA A 77 8.91 11.79 1.17
C ALA A 77 9.90 11.77 0.00
N ASP A 78 10.79 12.77 -0.09
CA ASP A 78 11.78 12.87 -1.16
C ASP A 78 12.93 11.85 -1.05
N GLU A 79 13.06 11.14 0.08
CA GLU A 79 14.06 10.09 0.28
C GLU A 79 13.59 8.71 -0.22
N THR A 80 12.37 8.63 -0.75
CA THR A 80 11.73 7.38 -1.16
C THR A 80 12.28 6.86 -2.49
N ASN A 81 12.64 5.57 -2.53
CA ASN A 81 13.13 4.88 -3.72
C ASN A 81 12.12 3.85 -4.22
N PRO A 82 12.12 3.50 -5.52
CA PRO A 82 11.28 2.41 -6.02
C PRO A 82 11.77 1.06 -5.54
N LEU A 83 10.84 0.15 -5.25
CA LEU A 83 11.14 -1.25 -4.97
C LEU A 83 11.45 -2.03 -6.27
N PRO A 84 12.22 -3.15 -6.18
CA PRO A 84 12.63 -3.91 -7.36
C PRO A 84 11.45 -4.36 -8.23
N GLY A 85 11.50 -4.04 -9.51
CA GLY A 85 10.48 -4.38 -10.51
C GLY A 85 9.29 -3.41 -10.59
N ALA A 86 9.14 -2.47 -9.64
CA ALA A 86 8.04 -1.51 -9.66
C ALA A 86 8.08 -0.61 -10.91
N HIS A 87 9.26 -0.10 -11.25
CA HIS A 87 9.44 0.77 -12.41
C HIS A 87 9.08 0.05 -13.72
N GLU A 88 9.65 -1.12 -13.96
CA GLU A 88 9.44 -1.90 -15.18
C GLU A 88 7.98 -2.33 -15.31
N LEU A 89 7.38 -2.83 -14.22
CA LEU A 89 5.99 -3.28 -14.22
C LEU A 89 5.07 -2.11 -14.54
N LEU A 90 5.12 -1.02 -13.77
CA LEU A 90 4.17 0.10 -13.93
C LEU A 90 4.29 0.78 -15.31
N HIS A 91 5.51 0.91 -15.87
CA HIS A 91 5.69 1.49 -17.21
C HIS A 91 5.19 0.56 -18.34
N SER A 92 5.05 -0.74 -18.09
CA SER A 92 4.50 -1.69 -19.05
C SER A 92 2.97 -1.71 -19.07
N LEU A 93 2.31 -1.16 -18.04
CA LEU A 93 0.87 -1.21 -17.89
C LEU A 93 0.16 -0.16 -18.76
N THR A 94 -0.94 -0.57 -19.37
CA THR A 94 -1.85 0.36 -20.07
C THR A 94 -2.65 1.17 -19.05
N ALA A 95 -2.89 2.45 -19.33
CA ALA A 95 -3.76 3.30 -18.52
C ALA A 95 -5.18 2.71 -18.41
N GLY A 96 -5.82 2.92 -17.25
CA GLY A 96 -7.19 2.48 -16.98
C GLY A 96 -7.34 1.03 -16.50
N ILE A 97 -6.25 0.23 -16.47
CA ILE A 97 -6.30 -1.15 -15.95
C ILE A 97 -5.47 -1.33 -14.67
N TRP A 98 -5.03 -0.25 -14.07
CA TRP A 98 -4.33 -0.29 -12.78
C TRP A 98 -4.51 1.01 -12.00
N THR A 99 -4.40 0.90 -10.68
CA THR A 99 -4.41 2.05 -9.77
C THR A 99 -3.63 1.76 -8.49
N ILE A 100 -3.39 2.81 -7.70
CA ILE A 100 -2.79 2.74 -6.38
C ILE A 100 -3.88 2.97 -5.34
N CYS A 101 -3.88 2.16 -4.27
CA CYS A 101 -4.78 2.24 -3.12
C CYS A 101 -3.94 2.30 -1.83
N THR A 102 -3.50 3.49 -1.44
CA THR A 102 -2.64 3.71 -0.27
C THR A 102 -3.41 4.16 0.97
N SER A 103 -2.91 3.81 2.14
CA SER A 103 -3.37 4.35 3.44
C SER A 103 -2.78 5.72 3.76
N ALA A 104 -1.74 6.15 3.07
CA ALA A 104 -1.22 7.52 3.19
C ALA A 104 -2.24 8.56 2.73
N ASN A 105 -2.14 9.80 3.25
CA ASN A 105 -2.90 10.91 2.69
C ASN A 105 -2.48 11.18 1.24
N GLY A 106 -3.36 11.84 0.46
CA GLY A 106 -3.17 12.00 -0.98
C GLY A 106 -1.92 12.77 -1.37
N ASN A 107 -1.47 13.73 -0.55
CA ASN A 107 -0.25 14.50 -0.82
C ASN A 107 1.00 13.64 -0.61
N LEU A 108 1.07 12.93 0.50
CA LEU A 108 2.20 12.07 0.86
C LEU A 108 2.36 10.89 -0.12
N GLY A 109 1.26 10.18 -0.42
CA GLY A 109 1.31 9.05 -1.36
C GLY A 109 1.83 9.46 -2.73
N ARG A 110 1.33 10.58 -3.27
CA ARG A 110 1.81 11.11 -4.57
C ARG A 110 3.25 11.60 -4.52
N ALA A 111 3.67 12.24 -3.42
CA ALA A 111 5.04 12.70 -3.24
C ALA A 111 6.03 11.53 -3.27
N ARG A 112 5.73 10.44 -2.55
CA ARG A 112 6.55 9.22 -2.54
C ARG A 112 6.68 8.58 -3.93
N ILE A 113 5.57 8.44 -4.67
CA ILE A 113 5.57 7.91 -6.05
C ILE A 113 6.43 8.79 -6.96
N LYS A 114 6.27 10.11 -6.87
CA LYS A 114 7.05 11.06 -7.65
C LYS A 114 8.54 11.01 -7.33
N ALA A 115 8.90 10.96 -6.03
CA ALA A 115 10.30 10.85 -5.59
C ALA A 115 10.97 9.56 -6.10
N ALA A 116 10.23 8.46 -6.10
CA ALA A 116 10.67 7.18 -6.65
C ALA A 116 10.74 7.14 -8.18
N GLY A 117 10.37 8.21 -8.90
CA GLY A 117 10.38 8.26 -10.36
C GLY A 117 9.35 7.33 -11.02
N LEU A 118 8.31 6.94 -10.29
CA LEU A 118 7.27 6.05 -10.78
C LEU A 118 6.12 6.83 -11.45
N PRO A 119 5.42 6.23 -12.42
CA PRO A 119 4.26 6.86 -13.05
C PRO A 119 3.10 6.95 -12.06
N LEU A 120 2.36 8.06 -12.09
CA LEU A 120 1.10 8.20 -11.38
C LEU A 120 -0.03 7.66 -12.29
N PRO A 121 -0.93 6.80 -11.74
CA PRO A 121 -2.10 6.37 -12.48
C PRO A 121 -3.10 7.52 -12.68
N GLU A 122 -3.97 7.41 -13.68
CA GLU A 122 -5.07 8.36 -13.89
C GLU A 122 -6.02 8.41 -12.69
N GLN A 123 -6.28 7.25 -12.11
CA GLN A 123 -7.05 7.09 -10.87
C GLN A 123 -6.09 6.79 -9.72
N PHE A 124 -6.39 7.33 -8.55
CA PHE A 124 -5.58 7.14 -7.34
C PHE A 124 -6.54 7.13 -6.14
N VAL A 125 -6.33 6.21 -5.22
CA VAL A 125 -7.07 6.13 -3.95
C VAL A 125 -6.10 6.34 -2.80
N SER A 126 -6.37 7.34 -1.98
CA SER A 126 -5.63 7.66 -0.76
C SER A 126 -6.46 7.36 0.49
N GLY A 127 -5.83 7.44 1.65
CA GLY A 127 -6.54 7.36 2.93
C GLY A 127 -7.63 8.41 3.10
N ASP A 128 -7.51 9.55 2.38
CA ASP A 128 -8.48 10.66 2.44
C ASP A 128 -9.76 10.38 1.64
N ASP A 129 -9.72 9.45 0.68
CA ASP A 129 -10.81 9.18 -0.25
C ASP A 129 -11.88 8.22 0.30
N VAL A 130 -11.62 7.59 1.45
CA VAL A 130 -12.47 6.53 2.00
C VAL A 130 -12.92 6.83 3.42
N ALA A 131 -14.11 6.36 3.77
CA ALA A 131 -14.63 6.49 5.13
C ALA A 131 -13.83 5.60 6.10
N ASN A 132 -13.60 4.33 5.74
CA ASN A 132 -12.87 3.37 6.54
C ASN A 132 -11.57 2.97 5.83
N GLY A 133 -10.42 3.11 6.52
CA GLY A 133 -9.13 2.64 6.05
C GLY A 133 -8.95 1.13 6.21
N LYS A 134 -7.88 0.59 5.62
CA LYS A 134 -7.46 -0.80 5.82
C LYS A 134 -7.40 -1.11 7.34
N PRO A 135 -7.96 -2.22 7.82
CA PRO A 135 -8.33 -3.44 7.10
C PRO A 135 -9.75 -3.46 6.52
N ALA A 136 -10.52 -2.34 6.54
CA ALA A 136 -11.78 -2.28 5.84
C ALA A 136 -11.58 -2.36 4.31
N PRO A 137 -12.55 -2.91 3.55
CA PRO A 137 -12.41 -3.15 2.11
C PRO A 137 -12.50 -1.88 1.26
N ASP A 138 -12.92 -0.76 1.84
CA ASP A 138 -13.27 0.48 1.16
C ASP A 138 -12.22 0.94 0.13
N PRO A 139 -10.88 0.94 0.44
CA PRO A 139 -9.87 1.40 -0.51
C PRO A 139 -9.83 0.57 -1.79
N TYR A 140 -9.92 -0.76 -1.70
CA TYR A 140 -9.86 -1.65 -2.84
C TYR A 140 -11.17 -1.70 -3.61
N LEU A 141 -12.32 -1.63 -2.92
CA LEU A 141 -13.62 -1.46 -3.57
C LEU A 141 -13.67 -0.15 -4.38
N LEU A 142 -13.19 0.95 -3.80
CA LEU A 142 -13.13 2.22 -4.49
C LEU A 142 -12.14 2.19 -5.66
N GLY A 143 -10.98 1.57 -5.49
CA GLY A 143 -9.98 1.43 -6.55
C GLY A 143 -10.52 0.67 -7.76
N ALA A 144 -11.13 -0.50 -7.55
CA ALA A 144 -11.78 -1.28 -8.59
C ALA A 144 -12.89 -0.47 -9.30
N LYS A 145 -13.77 0.18 -8.51
CA LYS A 145 -14.84 1.02 -9.04
C LYS A 145 -14.32 2.17 -9.90
N LYS A 146 -13.24 2.85 -9.51
CA LYS A 146 -12.65 3.95 -10.29
C LYS A 146 -12.10 3.46 -11.64
N LEU A 147 -11.69 2.20 -11.73
CA LEU A 147 -11.27 1.56 -12.98
C LEU A 147 -12.43 0.97 -13.80
N GLY A 148 -13.66 0.95 -13.25
CA GLY A 148 -14.83 0.39 -13.91
C GLY A 148 -14.96 -1.13 -13.79
N PHE A 149 -14.31 -1.74 -12.76
CA PHE A 149 -14.35 -3.18 -12.48
C PHE A 149 -14.95 -3.46 -11.10
N ASP A 150 -15.36 -4.70 -10.88
CA ASP A 150 -15.61 -5.23 -9.55
C ASP A 150 -14.29 -5.71 -8.92
N ALA A 151 -14.18 -5.70 -7.58
CA ALA A 151 -12.96 -6.15 -6.91
C ALA A 151 -12.61 -7.61 -7.25
N GLY A 152 -13.62 -8.46 -7.47
CA GLY A 152 -13.45 -9.85 -7.90
C GLY A 152 -12.83 -10.02 -9.31
N ASP A 153 -12.69 -8.94 -10.07
CA ASP A 153 -11.98 -8.91 -11.36
C ASP A 153 -10.53 -8.43 -11.23
N CYS A 154 -10.11 -8.04 -10.02
CA CYS A 154 -8.82 -7.40 -9.78
C CYS A 154 -7.87 -8.29 -8.99
N ILE A 155 -6.57 -8.15 -9.27
CA ILE A 155 -5.50 -8.67 -8.41
C ILE A 155 -4.98 -7.52 -7.57
N VAL A 156 -4.81 -7.76 -6.26
CA VAL A 156 -4.23 -6.79 -5.31
C VAL A 156 -2.81 -7.19 -4.96
N PHE A 157 -1.90 -6.20 -4.91
CA PHE A 157 -0.54 -6.36 -4.39
C PHE A 157 -0.40 -5.62 -3.07
N GLU A 158 0.06 -6.32 -2.03
CA GLU A 158 0.15 -5.84 -0.65
C GLU A 158 1.35 -6.41 0.10
N ASP A 159 1.87 -5.68 1.10
CA ASP A 159 2.95 -6.17 1.95
C ASP A 159 2.55 -6.36 3.42
N ALA A 160 1.45 -5.74 3.85
CA ALA A 160 1.03 -5.62 5.24
C ALA A 160 -0.29 -6.36 5.53
N ASP A 161 -0.41 -6.91 6.74
CA ASP A 161 -1.58 -7.68 7.19
C ASP A 161 -2.90 -6.91 7.07
N ALA A 162 -2.90 -5.61 7.45
CA ALA A 162 -4.10 -4.79 7.34
C ALA A 162 -4.58 -4.65 5.88
N GLY A 163 -3.65 -4.51 4.94
CA GLY A 163 -3.99 -4.38 3.53
C GLY A 163 -4.41 -5.72 2.90
N VAL A 164 -3.74 -6.82 3.24
CA VAL A 164 -4.15 -8.16 2.82
C VAL A 164 -5.57 -8.46 3.28
N LYS A 165 -5.90 -8.18 4.55
CA LYS A 165 -7.27 -8.32 5.07
C LYS A 165 -8.28 -7.44 4.33
N ALA A 166 -7.90 -6.19 4.00
CA ALA A 166 -8.75 -5.30 3.23
C ALA A 166 -9.04 -5.85 1.82
N ALA A 167 -8.02 -6.38 1.13
CA ALA A 167 -8.15 -6.95 -0.19
C ALA A 167 -9.03 -8.22 -0.19
N LEU A 168 -8.82 -9.12 0.78
CA LEU A 168 -9.66 -10.30 0.97
C LEU A 168 -11.10 -9.92 1.28
N ALA A 169 -11.32 -8.94 2.18
CA ALA A 169 -12.65 -8.45 2.52
C ALA A 169 -13.36 -7.75 1.34
N ALA A 170 -12.60 -7.14 0.42
CA ALA A 170 -13.13 -6.59 -0.83
C ALA A 170 -13.52 -7.68 -1.84
N GLY A 171 -13.12 -8.93 -1.64
CA GLY A 171 -13.35 -10.03 -2.54
C GLY A 171 -12.47 -9.99 -3.78
N ALA A 172 -11.23 -9.53 -3.68
CA ALA A 172 -10.26 -9.53 -4.78
C ALA A 172 -10.10 -10.93 -5.39
N ALA A 173 -9.88 -10.99 -6.72
CA ALA A 173 -9.67 -12.27 -7.41
C ALA A 173 -8.47 -13.04 -6.86
N PHE A 174 -7.38 -12.31 -6.58
CA PHE A 174 -6.19 -12.81 -5.89
C PHE A 174 -5.55 -11.68 -5.09
N VAL A 175 -4.94 -12.05 -3.95
CA VAL A 175 -4.11 -11.17 -3.14
C VAL A 175 -2.68 -11.67 -3.19
N ILE A 176 -1.77 -10.87 -3.75
CA ILE A 176 -0.35 -11.17 -3.86
C ILE A 176 0.39 -10.38 -2.78
N GLY A 177 0.92 -11.12 -1.83
CA GLY A 177 1.82 -10.57 -0.83
C GLY A 177 3.18 -10.24 -1.44
N VAL A 178 3.74 -9.08 -1.14
CA VAL A 178 5.05 -8.64 -1.63
C VAL A 178 6.04 -8.61 -0.48
N SER A 179 7.22 -9.15 -0.72
CA SER A 179 8.32 -9.29 0.22
C SER A 179 8.12 -10.36 1.32
N LYS A 180 9.18 -10.61 2.07
CA LYS A 180 9.13 -11.54 3.21
C LYS A 180 8.18 -11.09 4.33
N ARG A 181 7.84 -9.81 4.39
CA ARG A 181 6.89 -9.25 5.36
C ARG A 181 5.51 -9.89 5.22
N ALA A 182 5.10 -10.17 3.98
CA ALA A 182 3.80 -10.78 3.69
C ALA A 182 3.73 -12.30 3.97
N LEU A 183 4.82 -12.97 4.36
CA LEU A 183 4.83 -14.42 4.61
C LEU A 183 3.88 -14.86 5.73
N GLU A 184 3.67 -14.01 6.73
CA GLU A 184 2.79 -14.28 7.88
C GLU A 184 1.35 -13.76 7.67
N THR A 185 1.02 -13.24 6.47
CA THR A 185 -0.33 -12.77 6.12
C THR A 185 -1.15 -13.87 5.44
N ASP A 186 -2.44 -13.62 5.28
CA ASP A 186 -3.37 -14.52 4.57
C ASP A 186 -3.37 -14.30 3.05
N ALA A 187 -2.36 -13.64 2.46
CA ALA A 187 -2.25 -13.48 1.01
C ALA A 187 -2.24 -14.84 0.30
N ASP A 188 -2.89 -14.95 -0.87
CA ASP A 188 -2.97 -16.21 -1.63
C ASP A 188 -1.60 -16.68 -2.11
N ILE A 189 -0.74 -15.74 -2.48
CA ILE A 189 0.61 -15.99 -3.00
C ILE A 189 1.53 -14.93 -2.41
N VAL A 190 2.76 -15.30 -2.06
CA VAL A 190 3.77 -14.31 -1.65
C VAL A 190 4.94 -14.35 -2.61
N VAL A 191 5.32 -13.16 -3.11
CA VAL A 191 6.47 -12.97 -3.99
C VAL A 191 7.58 -12.18 -3.30
N GLU A 192 8.82 -12.36 -3.75
CA GLU A 192 9.98 -11.65 -3.20
C GLU A 192 9.92 -10.14 -3.48
N ASP A 193 9.59 -9.78 -4.71
CA ASP A 193 9.48 -8.44 -5.25
C ASP A 193 8.69 -8.48 -6.57
N LEU A 194 8.59 -7.35 -7.27
CA LEU A 194 7.85 -7.23 -8.53
C LEU A 194 8.72 -7.51 -9.78
N ALA A 195 10.01 -7.84 -9.62
CA ALA A 195 10.91 -8.02 -10.75
C ALA A 195 10.52 -9.20 -11.64
N GLY A 196 10.37 -8.95 -12.93
CA GLY A 196 9.98 -9.94 -13.93
C GLY A 196 8.50 -10.30 -13.95
N ILE A 197 7.67 -9.70 -13.08
CA ILE A 197 6.22 -9.79 -13.17
C ILE A 197 5.76 -8.96 -14.37
N SER A 198 4.82 -9.50 -15.16
CA SER A 198 4.24 -8.79 -16.30
C SER A 198 2.74 -9.03 -16.38
N PHE A 199 2.03 -8.07 -16.98
CA PHE A 199 0.58 -8.11 -17.15
C PHE A 199 0.19 -7.57 -18.53
N ASP A 200 -0.58 -8.32 -19.29
CA ASP A 200 -1.02 -7.99 -20.64
C ASP A 200 -2.43 -7.40 -20.71
N GLY A 201 -3.04 -7.11 -19.56
CA GLY A 201 -4.43 -6.66 -19.42
C GLY A 201 -5.43 -7.79 -19.17
N LYS A 202 -4.98 -9.06 -19.15
CA LYS A 202 -5.79 -10.25 -18.84
C LYS A 202 -5.04 -11.31 -18.06
N GLN A 203 -3.74 -11.44 -18.30
CA GLN A 203 -2.90 -12.46 -17.68
C GLN A 203 -1.74 -11.79 -16.95
N LEU A 204 -1.64 -12.08 -15.66
CA LEU A 204 -0.48 -11.77 -14.83
C LEU A 204 0.46 -12.97 -14.85
N VAL A 205 1.69 -12.74 -15.28
CA VAL A 205 2.75 -13.76 -15.29
C VAL A 205 3.71 -13.48 -14.15
N ILE A 206 3.86 -14.46 -13.25
CA ILE A 206 4.79 -14.39 -12.11
C ILE A 206 5.90 -15.42 -12.34
N PRO A 207 7.18 -15.01 -12.38
CA PRO A 207 8.30 -15.94 -12.45
C PRO A 207 8.33 -16.88 -11.25
N GLU A 208 8.50 -18.18 -11.48
CA GLU A 208 8.53 -19.19 -10.40
C GLU A 208 9.62 -18.91 -9.36
N ALA A 209 10.77 -18.40 -9.79
CA ALA A 209 11.88 -18.05 -8.92
C ALA A 209 11.57 -16.90 -7.94
N LYS A 210 10.50 -16.13 -8.17
CA LYS A 210 10.06 -15.03 -7.30
C LYS A 210 9.05 -15.45 -6.26
N ILE A 211 8.47 -16.64 -6.36
CA ILE A 211 7.42 -17.11 -5.44
C ILE A 211 8.07 -17.61 -4.15
N LEU A 212 7.73 -16.99 -3.02
CA LEU A 212 8.17 -17.36 -1.69
C LEU A 212 7.19 -18.32 -1.00
N ARG A 213 5.87 -18.16 -1.26
CA ARG A 213 4.80 -18.97 -0.70
C ARG A 213 3.61 -19.04 -1.68
N ARG A 214 2.94 -20.20 -1.70
CA ARG A 214 1.67 -20.46 -2.40
C ARG A 214 0.58 -20.84 -1.40
#